data_c282138d320e7703085866f5b3e8a186
#
_entry.id   c282138d320e7703085866f5b3e8a186
#
_cell.length_a   1.000
_cell.length_b   1.000
_cell.length_c   1.000
_cell.angle_alpha   90.00
_cell.angle_beta   90.00
_cell.angle_gamma   90.00
#
_symmetry.space_group_name_H-M   'P 1'
#
loop_
_entity.id
_entity.type
_entity.pdbx_description
1 polymer ?
#
loop_
_entity_poly.entity_id
_entity_poly.type
_entity_poly.pdbx_seq_one_letter_code
_entity_poly.pdbx_strand_id
1 'polypeptide(L)'
;MRGVILAAGEGKRMGHHTDDVPKAFLEFDGRTLYDRQCSLLEPHVDGTSIVLGYRHETVLERYDPDDPIVLEDWDQYENAASLLLALREIDDDVLVINGDILIDEREIGRLTEQFDALRGHLNLVGCLPGLQSEETAIRWDESGRVTAYGLIEGHQHAGFGIVSRQYRPAAMDILHERLDEWYPCVYPRMPTQPLLLPATRHVEVNRPADLERARAWLASEQIQCA
;
A
#
# COMPACT_ATOMS: atom_id res chain seq x y z
N MET A 1 -2.69 -16.27 -0.07
CA MET A 1 -2.78 -14.78 -0.21
C MET A 1 -1.48 -14.27 -0.81
N ARG A 2 -1.55 -13.30 -1.73
CA ARG A 2 -0.37 -12.66 -2.35
C ARG A 2 -0.18 -11.24 -1.81
N GLY A 3 1.07 -10.87 -1.53
CA GLY A 3 1.45 -9.48 -1.28
C GLY A 3 1.61 -8.72 -2.59
N VAL A 4 1.18 -7.45 -2.64
CA VAL A 4 1.38 -6.56 -3.80
C VAL A 4 1.88 -5.21 -3.32
N ILE A 5 3.08 -4.83 -3.74
CA ILE A 5 3.68 -3.52 -3.47
C ILE A 5 3.44 -2.61 -4.67
N LEU A 6 2.75 -1.48 -4.47
CA LEU A 6 2.51 -0.50 -5.51
C LEU A 6 3.64 0.53 -5.55
N ALA A 7 4.50 0.48 -6.56
CA ALA A 7 5.70 1.30 -6.68
C ALA A 7 5.88 1.90 -8.09
N ALA A 8 4.80 2.08 -8.86
CA ALA A 8 4.90 2.55 -10.24
C ALA A 8 5.13 4.06 -10.39
N GLY A 9 4.84 4.86 -9.35
CA GLY A 9 4.88 6.32 -9.42
C GLY A 9 6.29 6.91 -9.31
N GLU A 10 6.50 8.08 -9.95
CA GLU A 10 7.76 8.84 -9.96
C GLU A 10 8.14 9.44 -8.58
N GLY A 11 7.15 9.77 -7.75
CA GLY A 11 7.43 10.40 -6.45
C GLY A 11 7.93 11.83 -6.54
N LYS A 12 7.44 12.65 -7.47
CA LYS A 12 7.87 14.04 -7.77
C LYS A 12 8.16 14.93 -6.56
N ARG A 13 7.39 14.75 -5.46
CA ARG A 13 7.55 15.54 -4.23
C ARG A 13 8.86 15.27 -3.47
N MET A 14 9.58 14.20 -3.81
CA MET A 14 10.88 13.85 -3.24
C MET A 14 12.06 14.62 -3.88
N GLY A 15 11.83 15.31 -5.03
CA GLY A 15 12.86 15.98 -5.78
C GLY A 15 13.97 15.02 -6.22
N HIS A 16 15.23 15.46 -6.11
CA HIS A 16 16.40 14.70 -6.57
C HIS A 16 16.58 13.31 -5.92
N HIS A 17 15.88 13.01 -4.83
CA HIS A 17 15.97 11.70 -4.17
C HIS A 17 15.38 10.57 -5.01
N THR A 18 14.50 10.88 -5.96
CA THR A 18 13.85 9.90 -6.85
C THR A 18 14.22 10.10 -8.32
N ASP A 19 15.31 10.82 -8.65
CA ASP A 19 15.73 11.02 -10.04
C ASP A 19 16.07 9.70 -10.76
N ASP A 20 16.63 8.74 -10.04
CA ASP A 20 17.11 7.48 -10.60
C ASP A 20 16.26 6.25 -10.21
N VAL A 21 15.49 6.33 -9.13
CA VAL A 21 14.71 5.19 -8.59
C VAL A 21 13.36 5.65 -8.01
N PRO A 22 12.30 4.82 -8.05
CA PRO A 22 11.06 5.12 -7.34
C PRO A 22 11.25 5.09 -5.82
N LYS A 23 10.33 5.71 -5.06
CA LYS A 23 10.40 5.83 -3.60
C LYS A 23 10.63 4.51 -2.86
N ALA A 24 10.05 3.41 -3.35
CA ALA A 24 10.21 2.08 -2.76
C ALA A 24 11.67 1.61 -2.69
N PHE A 25 12.54 2.18 -3.54
CA PHE A 25 13.97 1.86 -3.58
C PHE A 25 14.87 2.91 -2.89
N LEU A 26 14.28 3.83 -2.12
CA LEU A 26 15.06 4.68 -1.23
C LEU A 26 15.66 3.85 -0.09
N GLU A 27 16.95 4.08 0.18
CA GLU A 27 17.71 3.32 1.16
C GLU A 27 17.70 3.99 2.54
N PHE A 28 17.49 3.17 3.56
CA PHE A 28 17.60 3.51 4.97
C PHE A 28 18.45 2.44 5.66
N ASP A 29 19.59 2.83 6.20
CA ASP A 29 20.53 1.92 6.87
C ASP A 29 20.90 0.68 6.03
N GLY A 30 21.18 0.91 4.74
CA GLY A 30 21.63 -0.13 3.80
C GLY A 30 20.53 -1.09 3.32
N ARG A 31 19.26 -0.79 3.59
CA ARG A 31 18.10 -1.53 3.06
C ARG A 31 17.10 -0.58 2.43
N THR A 32 16.54 -0.96 1.29
CA THR A 32 15.46 -0.20 0.63
C THR A 32 14.13 -0.31 1.39
N LEU A 33 13.19 0.58 1.11
CA LEU A 33 11.81 0.39 1.61
C LEU A 33 11.23 -0.92 1.07
N TYR A 34 11.50 -1.26 -0.19
CA TYR A 34 11.10 -2.51 -0.83
C TYR A 34 11.59 -3.73 -0.04
N ASP A 35 12.89 -3.83 0.29
CA ASP A 35 13.44 -4.94 1.08
C ASP A 35 12.75 -5.07 2.45
N ARG A 36 12.44 -3.93 3.07
CA ARG A 36 11.75 -3.90 4.36
C ARG A 36 10.31 -4.37 4.23
N GLN A 37 9.61 -3.95 3.18
CA GLN A 37 8.23 -4.38 2.92
C GLN A 37 8.16 -5.86 2.54
N CYS A 38 9.10 -6.38 1.76
CA CYS A 38 9.19 -7.82 1.49
C CYS A 38 9.35 -8.62 2.79
N SER A 39 10.30 -8.23 3.66
CA SER A 39 10.50 -8.89 4.96
C SER A 39 9.29 -8.77 5.89
N LEU A 40 8.59 -7.64 5.84
CA LEU A 40 7.35 -7.40 6.59
C LEU A 40 6.22 -8.33 6.14
N LEU A 41 6.10 -8.55 4.83
CA LEU A 41 5.01 -9.33 4.24
C LEU A 41 5.26 -10.84 4.28
N GLU A 42 6.53 -11.28 4.25
CA GLU A 42 6.93 -12.69 4.16
C GLU A 42 6.20 -13.64 5.15
N PRO A 43 5.97 -13.29 6.43
CA PRO A 43 5.24 -14.17 7.35
C PRO A 43 3.73 -14.28 7.07
N HIS A 44 3.18 -13.42 6.21
CA HIS A 44 1.74 -13.23 6.03
C HIS A 44 1.22 -13.61 4.65
N VAL A 45 2.12 -13.80 3.66
CA VAL A 45 1.74 -14.06 2.27
C VAL A 45 2.56 -15.19 1.65
N ASP A 46 2.02 -15.84 0.62
CA ASP A 46 2.69 -16.95 -0.10
C ASP A 46 3.76 -16.46 -1.09
N GLY A 47 3.87 -15.16 -1.27
CA GLY A 47 4.85 -14.48 -2.11
C GLY A 47 4.43 -13.04 -2.36
N THR A 48 5.37 -12.22 -2.82
CA THR A 48 5.17 -10.78 -3.03
C THR A 48 5.45 -10.43 -4.47
N SER A 49 4.53 -9.69 -5.11
CA SER A 49 4.71 -9.05 -6.42
C SER A 49 4.91 -7.56 -6.23
N ILE A 50 5.65 -6.92 -7.13
CA ILE A 50 5.81 -5.46 -7.13
C ILE A 50 5.34 -4.88 -8.45
N VAL A 51 4.51 -3.83 -8.39
CA VAL A 51 4.10 -3.08 -9.59
C VAL A 51 5.05 -1.91 -9.80
N LEU A 52 5.79 -1.95 -10.90
CA LEU A 52 6.77 -0.97 -11.32
C LEU A 52 6.24 -0.12 -12.49
N GLY A 53 6.75 1.09 -12.64
CA GLY A 53 6.47 1.98 -13.76
C GLY A 53 7.66 2.91 -13.99
N TYR A 54 7.71 4.04 -13.28
CA TYR A 54 8.84 4.97 -13.34
C TYR A 54 10.16 4.24 -13.08
N ARG A 55 11.14 4.41 -14.01
CA ARG A 55 12.47 3.80 -13.91
C ARG A 55 12.46 2.26 -13.75
N HIS A 56 11.44 1.57 -14.22
CA HIS A 56 11.34 0.11 -14.06
C HIS A 56 12.57 -0.61 -14.63
N GLU A 57 13.13 -0.18 -15.77
CA GLU A 57 14.34 -0.79 -16.35
C GLU A 57 15.53 -0.72 -15.39
N THR A 58 15.77 0.45 -14.79
CA THR A 58 16.83 0.65 -13.77
C THR A 58 16.60 -0.21 -12.55
N VAL A 59 15.34 -0.35 -12.12
CA VAL A 59 14.98 -1.19 -10.97
C VAL A 59 15.25 -2.66 -11.27
N LEU A 60 14.81 -3.17 -12.42
CA LEU A 60 15.01 -4.55 -12.84
C LEU A 60 16.50 -4.89 -12.97
N GLU A 61 17.30 -3.98 -13.54
CA GLU A 61 18.74 -4.19 -13.71
C GLU A 61 19.50 -4.17 -12.37
N ARG A 62 19.13 -3.26 -11.46
CA ARG A 62 19.92 -2.97 -10.25
C ARG A 62 19.50 -3.78 -9.03
N TYR A 63 18.21 -4.08 -8.89
CA TYR A 63 17.65 -4.67 -7.67
C TYR A 63 17.07 -6.06 -7.87
N ASP A 64 16.80 -6.46 -9.13
CA ASP A 64 16.27 -7.78 -9.52
C ASP A 64 15.10 -8.24 -8.59
N PRO A 65 14.02 -7.44 -8.46
CA PRO A 65 12.95 -7.75 -7.54
C PRO A 65 12.20 -9.02 -7.94
N ASP A 66 11.71 -9.76 -6.95
CA ASP A 66 10.86 -10.92 -7.18
C ASP A 66 9.53 -10.51 -7.81
N ASP A 67 9.07 -11.29 -8.81
CA ASP A 67 7.75 -11.21 -9.46
C ASP A 67 7.32 -9.76 -9.83
N PRO A 68 8.11 -9.05 -10.68
CA PRO A 68 7.80 -7.69 -11.10
C PRO A 68 6.68 -7.65 -12.14
N ILE A 69 5.74 -6.73 -11.97
CA ILE A 69 4.66 -6.42 -12.91
C ILE A 69 4.90 -5.01 -13.44
N VAL A 70 5.09 -4.82 -14.74
CA VAL A 70 5.42 -3.51 -15.32
C VAL A 70 4.18 -2.82 -15.87
N LEU A 71 3.90 -1.61 -15.36
CA LEU A 71 2.89 -0.69 -15.86
C LEU A 71 3.55 0.32 -16.81
N GLU A 72 3.47 0.09 -18.12
CA GLU A 72 4.11 0.92 -19.14
C GLU A 72 3.56 2.36 -19.16
N ASP A 73 2.24 2.52 -19.03
CA ASP A 73 1.54 3.81 -19.07
C ASP A 73 1.41 4.46 -17.67
N TRP A 74 2.41 4.27 -16.80
CA TRP A 74 2.39 4.71 -15.40
C TRP A 74 2.20 6.22 -15.21
N ASP A 75 2.57 7.04 -16.17
CA ASP A 75 2.48 8.50 -16.15
C ASP A 75 1.11 9.04 -16.61
N GLN A 76 0.25 8.15 -17.13
CA GLN A 76 -1.08 8.50 -17.63
C GLN A 76 -2.19 8.28 -16.59
N TYR A 77 -1.92 7.48 -15.57
CA TYR A 77 -2.92 7.01 -14.60
C TYR A 77 -2.45 7.15 -13.16
N GLU A 78 -3.41 7.08 -12.24
CA GLU A 78 -3.14 6.96 -10.81
C GLU A 78 -2.96 5.49 -10.38
N ASN A 79 -2.72 5.23 -9.09
CA ASN A 79 -2.40 3.88 -8.63
C ASN A 79 -3.56 2.86 -8.68
N ALA A 80 -4.77 3.28 -9.06
CA ALA A 80 -5.84 2.36 -9.45
C ALA A 80 -5.43 1.47 -10.62
N ALA A 81 -4.72 2.03 -11.62
CA ALA A 81 -4.18 1.26 -12.73
C ALA A 81 -3.15 0.22 -12.27
N SER A 82 -2.30 0.57 -11.30
CA SER A 82 -1.31 -0.34 -10.72
C SER A 82 -1.99 -1.55 -10.04
N LEU A 83 -3.00 -1.30 -9.20
CA LEU A 83 -3.74 -2.40 -8.56
C LEU A 83 -4.54 -3.23 -9.57
N LEU A 84 -5.16 -2.59 -10.57
CA LEU A 84 -5.88 -3.29 -11.62
C LEU A 84 -4.96 -4.28 -12.37
N LEU A 85 -3.76 -3.83 -12.72
CA LEU A 85 -2.80 -4.67 -13.43
C LEU A 85 -2.40 -5.87 -12.55
N ALA A 86 -2.08 -5.66 -11.28
CA ALA A 86 -1.78 -6.74 -10.35
C ALA A 86 -2.94 -7.74 -10.21
N LEU A 87 -4.18 -7.25 -10.08
CA LEU A 87 -5.35 -8.12 -9.96
C LEU A 87 -5.65 -8.91 -11.25
N ARG A 88 -5.14 -8.51 -12.40
CA ARG A 88 -5.26 -9.29 -13.65
C ARG A 88 -4.34 -10.51 -13.66
N GLU A 89 -3.15 -10.37 -13.08
CA GLU A 89 -2.13 -11.43 -13.02
C GLU A 89 -2.34 -12.39 -11.83
N ILE A 90 -2.94 -11.89 -10.72
CA ILE A 90 -3.05 -12.63 -9.46
C ILE A 90 -4.50 -13.08 -9.23
N ASP A 91 -4.72 -14.40 -9.17
CA ASP A 91 -6.02 -15.00 -8.84
C ASP A 91 -6.04 -15.53 -7.39
N ASP A 92 -5.88 -14.61 -6.42
CA ASP A 92 -5.83 -14.91 -4.98
C ASP A 92 -6.40 -13.73 -4.16
N ASP A 93 -6.49 -13.89 -2.83
CA ASP A 93 -6.60 -12.76 -1.91
C ASP A 93 -5.34 -11.89 -2.02
N VAL A 94 -5.49 -10.58 -2.09
CA VAL A 94 -4.38 -9.64 -2.29
C VAL A 94 -4.23 -8.71 -1.11
N LEU A 95 -3.10 -8.79 -0.40
CA LEU A 95 -2.66 -7.78 0.54
C LEU A 95 -1.87 -6.72 -0.24
N VAL A 96 -2.51 -5.57 -0.47
CA VAL A 96 -1.91 -4.44 -1.20
C VAL A 96 -1.28 -3.46 -0.22
N ILE A 97 -0.08 -2.96 -0.55
CA ILE A 97 0.66 -1.96 0.22
C ILE A 97 1.29 -0.92 -0.72
N ASN A 98 1.23 0.36 -0.35
CA ASN A 98 1.95 1.41 -1.07
C ASN A 98 3.46 1.29 -0.82
N GLY A 99 4.27 1.46 -1.86
CA GLY A 99 5.73 1.30 -1.81
C GLY A 99 6.47 2.38 -0.99
N ASP A 100 5.77 3.39 -0.49
CA ASP A 100 6.33 4.52 0.24
C ASP A 100 5.97 4.56 1.73
N ILE A 101 5.44 3.47 2.29
CA ILE A 101 5.11 3.39 3.71
C ILE A 101 6.04 2.47 4.50
N LEU A 102 6.29 2.84 5.73
CA LEU A 102 6.81 2.00 6.80
C LEU A 102 5.70 1.74 7.80
N ILE A 103 5.51 0.48 8.18
CA ILE A 103 4.47 0.05 9.12
C ILE A 103 5.01 -1.02 10.06
N ASP A 104 4.53 -1.03 11.29
CA ASP A 104 4.84 -2.05 12.28
C ASP A 104 4.22 -3.40 11.87
N GLU A 105 5.01 -4.47 11.93
CA GLU A 105 4.59 -5.84 11.58
C GLU A 105 3.32 -6.28 12.32
N ARG A 106 3.15 -5.85 13.57
CA ARG A 106 1.95 -6.14 14.38
C ARG A 106 0.67 -5.66 13.71
N GLU A 107 0.70 -4.58 12.91
CA GLU A 107 -0.49 -4.06 12.24
C GLU A 107 -0.84 -4.88 11.00
N ILE A 108 0.15 -5.41 10.30
CA ILE A 108 -0.07 -6.39 9.21
C ILE A 108 -0.62 -7.71 9.80
N GLY A 109 -0.03 -8.20 10.90
CA GLY A 109 -0.54 -9.38 11.61
C GLY A 109 -2.01 -9.21 12.05
N ARG A 110 -2.37 -8.07 12.64
CA ARG A 110 -3.76 -7.78 13.02
C ARG A 110 -4.70 -7.76 11.82
N LEU A 111 -4.25 -7.21 10.67
CA LEU A 111 -5.06 -7.16 9.45
C LEU A 111 -5.31 -8.57 8.91
N THR A 112 -4.28 -9.40 8.82
CA THR A 112 -4.39 -10.77 8.31
C THR A 112 -5.18 -11.66 9.26
N GLU A 113 -4.97 -11.57 10.57
CA GLU A 113 -5.77 -12.28 11.58
C GLU A 113 -7.26 -11.91 11.51
N GLN A 114 -7.59 -10.61 11.35
CA GLN A 114 -8.97 -10.18 11.16
C GLN A 114 -9.56 -10.71 9.87
N PHE A 115 -8.80 -10.70 8.77
CA PHE A 115 -9.23 -11.23 7.48
C PHE A 115 -9.55 -12.74 7.57
N ASP A 116 -8.69 -13.51 8.23
CA ASP A 116 -8.88 -14.96 8.44
C ASP A 116 -10.09 -15.23 9.31
N ALA A 117 -10.28 -14.46 10.39
CA ALA A 117 -11.46 -14.58 11.25
C ALA A 117 -12.77 -14.32 10.48
N LEU A 118 -12.74 -13.44 9.50
CA LEU A 118 -13.84 -13.15 8.58
C LEU A 118 -13.93 -14.12 7.41
N ARG A 119 -13.03 -15.11 7.32
CA ARG A 119 -12.96 -16.14 6.26
C ARG A 119 -12.96 -15.54 4.84
N GLY A 120 -12.32 -14.39 4.65
CA GLY A 120 -12.28 -13.68 3.38
C GLY A 120 -13.63 -13.09 2.91
N HIS A 121 -14.68 -13.08 3.75
CA HIS A 121 -15.99 -12.54 3.36
C HIS A 121 -16.08 -11.02 3.26
N LEU A 122 -15.06 -10.31 3.68
CA LEU A 122 -14.96 -8.85 3.60
C LEU A 122 -13.57 -8.45 3.13
N ASN A 123 -13.49 -7.31 2.44
CA ASN A 123 -12.22 -6.62 2.25
C ASN A 123 -11.85 -5.88 3.54
N LEU A 124 -10.58 -5.59 3.73
CA LEU A 124 -10.09 -4.81 4.85
C LEU A 124 -9.26 -3.63 4.36
N VAL A 125 -9.29 -2.52 5.10
CA VAL A 125 -8.48 -1.34 4.80
C VAL A 125 -7.87 -0.74 6.06
N GLY A 126 -6.56 -0.49 6.03
CA GLY A 126 -5.84 0.18 7.12
C GLY A 126 -6.15 1.67 7.17
N CYS A 127 -6.44 2.18 8.39
CA CYS A 127 -6.76 3.58 8.62
C CYS A 127 -6.01 4.14 9.83
N LEU A 128 -5.58 5.41 9.76
CA LEU A 128 -5.01 6.17 10.86
C LEU A 128 -6.05 7.09 11.47
N PRO A 129 -6.00 7.36 12.80
CA PRO A 129 -6.93 8.29 13.45
C PRO A 129 -6.80 9.70 12.91
N GLY A 130 -7.94 10.33 12.61
CA GLY A 130 -7.99 11.71 12.15
C GLY A 130 -7.57 11.88 10.69
N LEU A 131 -7.57 13.14 10.25
CA LEU A 131 -7.20 13.55 8.90
C LEU A 131 -6.14 14.63 8.97
N GLN A 132 -5.06 14.49 8.20
CA GLN A 132 -4.14 15.60 7.92
C GLN A 132 -4.63 16.35 6.68
N SER A 133 -4.34 17.65 6.60
CA SER A 133 -4.72 18.45 5.42
C SER A 133 -4.05 17.89 4.17
N GLU A 134 -4.81 17.81 3.07
CA GLU A 134 -4.39 17.32 1.76
C GLU A 134 -4.30 15.78 1.61
N GLU A 135 -4.77 15.01 2.59
CA GLU A 135 -4.77 13.54 2.53
C GLU A 135 -6.19 13.00 2.31
N THR A 136 -6.25 11.80 1.72
CA THR A 136 -7.53 11.14 1.53
C THR A 136 -7.96 10.37 2.76
N ALA A 137 -9.26 10.42 3.02
CA ALA A 137 -9.88 9.76 4.16
C ALA A 137 -10.84 8.64 3.75
N ILE A 138 -11.00 7.72 4.68
CA ILE A 138 -12.03 6.68 4.67
C ILE A 138 -13.04 6.99 5.76
N ARG A 139 -14.32 6.84 5.44
CA ARG A 139 -15.43 6.93 6.37
C ARG A 139 -16.24 5.65 6.35
N TRP A 140 -16.73 5.26 7.51
CA TRP A 140 -17.62 4.10 7.69
C TRP A 140 -18.84 4.46 8.49
N ASP A 141 -19.86 3.62 8.42
CA ASP A 141 -21.10 3.76 9.17
C ASP A 141 -21.04 3.09 10.56
N GLU A 142 -22.15 3.17 11.30
CA GLU A 142 -22.29 2.59 12.64
C GLU A 142 -22.13 1.06 12.67
N SER A 143 -22.33 0.38 11.53
CA SER A 143 -22.10 -1.06 11.40
C SER A 143 -20.62 -1.44 11.16
N GLY A 144 -19.76 -0.42 11.02
CA GLY A 144 -18.34 -0.59 10.68
C GLY A 144 -18.09 -0.84 9.18
N ARG A 145 -19.07 -0.61 8.32
CA ARG A 145 -18.91 -0.74 6.88
C ARG A 145 -18.35 0.53 6.26
N VAL A 146 -17.30 0.42 5.45
CA VAL A 146 -16.76 1.54 4.68
C VAL A 146 -17.80 2.04 3.68
N THR A 147 -18.07 3.35 3.70
CA THR A 147 -19.12 4.00 2.90
C THR A 147 -18.60 5.11 2.00
N ALA A 148 -17.43 5.68 2.28
CA ALA A 148 -16.86 6.75 1.47
C ALA A 148 -15.33 6.77 1.53
N TYR A 149 -14.72 7.26 0.45
CA TYR A 149 -13.30 7.52 0.28
C TYR A 149 -13.10 8.80 -0.55
N GLY A 150 -12.12 9.60 -0.21
CA GLY A 150 -11.75 10.81 -0.95
C GLY A 150 -11.23 11.93 -0.05
N LEU A 151 -11.26 13.16 -0.56
CA LEU A 151 -10.97 14.39 0.22
C LEU A 151 -12.20 14.76 1.06
N ILE A 152 -12.42 14.02 2.12
CA ILE A 152 -13.60 14.09 3.00
C ILE A 152 -13.18 14.08 4.46
N GLU A 153 -14.08 14.42 5.37
CA GLU A 153 -13.89 14.14 6.80
C GLU A 153 -13.93 12.64 7.07
N GLY A 154 -12.98 12.14 7.87
CA GLY A 154 -12.88 10.72 8.18
C GLY A 154 -11.55 10.36 8.83
N HIS A 155 -11.07 9.16 8.55
CA HIS A 155 -9.79 8.64 9.00
C HIS A 155 -8.84 8.50 7.80
N GLN A 156 -7.58 8.90 7.97
CA GLN A 156 -6.59 8.83 6.90
C GLN A 156 -6.43 7.38 6.40
N HIS A 157 -6.39 7.16 5.10
CA HIS A 157 -5.98 5.89 4.52
C HIS A 157 -4.51 5.62 4.82
N ALA A 158 -4.20 4.45 5.37
CA ALA A 158 -2.84 4.13 5.83
C ALA A 158 -1.95 3.49 4.74
N GLY A 159 -2.39 3.47 3.49
CA GLY A 159 -1.61 2.97 2.35
C GLY A 159 -1.59 1.45 2.21
N PHE A 160 -2.45 0.70 2.89
CA PHE A 160 -2.54 -0.76 2.76
C PHE A 160 -3.94 -1.30 3.02
N GLY A 161 -4.18 -2.54 2.57
CA GLY A 161 -5.44 -3.25 2.81
C GLY A 161 -5.48 -4.62 2.15
N ILE A 162 -6.60 -5.32 2.27
CA ILE A 162 -6.82 -6.62 1.62
C ILE A 162 -8.02 -6.54 0.69
N VAL A 163 -7.82 -6.95 -0.57
CA VAL A 163 -8.86 -7.25 -1.53
C VAL A 163 -9.07 -8.76 -1.55
N SER A 164 -10.22 -9.21 -1.07
CA SER A 164 -10.57 -10.62 -1.08
C SER A 164 -10.78 -11.14 -2.50
N ARG A 165 -10.29 -12.34 -2.78
CA ARG A 165 -10.43 -13.04 -4.06
C ARG A 165 -11.87 -13.08 -4.56
N GLN A 166 -12.84 -13.25 -3.66
CA GLN A 166 -14.26 -13.28 -4.04
C GLN A 166 -14.77 -11.97 -4.63
N TYR A 167 -14.14 -10.82 -4.26
CA TYR A 167 -14.49 -9.48 -4.78
C TYR A 167 -13.55 -9.02 -5.88
N ARG A 168 -12.52 -9.80 -6.23
CA ARG A 168 -11.56 -9.46 -7.28
C ARG A 168 -12.22 -9.04 -8.60
N PRO A 169 -13.23 -9.77 -9.17
CA PRO A 169 -13.88 -9.32 -10.40
C PRO A 169 -14.52 -7.94 -10.26
N ALA A 170 -15.25 -7.70 -9.16
CA ALA A 170 -15.87 -6.41 -8.90
C ALA A 170 -14.84 -5.30 -8.69
N ALA A 171 -13.72 -5.60 -8.00
CA ALA A 171 -12.60 -4.66 -7.83
C ALA A 171 -12.01 -4.27 -9.19
N MET A 172 -11.80 -5.24 -10.07
CA MET A 172 -11.26 -4.99 -11.41
C MET A 172 -12.19 -4.11 -12.26
N ASP A 173 -13.50 -4.34 -12.22
CA ASP A 173 -14.49 -3.52 -12.92
C ASP A 173 -14.47 -2.07 -12.40
N ILE A 174 -14.47 -1.89 -11.07
CA ILE A 174 -14.43 -0.57 -10.44
C ILE A 174 -13.13 0.17 -10.81
N LEU A 175 -11.98 -0.49 -10.74
CA LEU A 175 -10.68 0.11 -11.05
C LEU A 175 -10.57 0.47 -12.53
N HIS A 176 -11.10 -0.37 -13.42
CA HIS A 176 -11.09 -0.11 -14.85
C HIS A 176 -11.88 1.16 -15.24
N GLU A 177 -12.97 1.45 -14.53
CA GLU A 177 -13.75 2.67 -14.71
C GLU A 177 -13.11 3.92 -14.09
N ARG A 178 -12.01 3.76 -13.30
CA ARG A 178 -11.47 4.79 -12.39
C ARG A 178 -9.94 4.84 -12.39
N LEU A 179 -9.34 4.71 -13.55
CA LEU A 179 -7.88 4.69 -13.69
C LEU A 179 -7.19 5.97 -13.21
N ASP A 180 -7.91 7.11 -13.23
CA ASP A 180 -7.43 8.43 -12.77
C ASP A 180 -7.63 8.64 -11.26
N GLU A 181 -8.15 7.64 -10.53
CA GLU A 181 -8.33 7.69 -9.08
C GLU A 181 -7.26 6.86 -8.37
N TRP A 182 -7.18 7.05 -7.05
CA TRP A 182 -6.37 6.18 -6.20
C TRP A 182 -7.14 4.90 -5.84
N TYR A 183 -6.42 3.76 -5.78
CA TYR A 183 -7.01 2.43 -5.64
C TYR A 183 -7.99 2.26 -4.45
N PRO A 184 -7.89 2.98 -3.32
CA PRO A 184 -8.86 2.80 -2.24
C PRO A 184 -10.29 3.20 -2.61
N CYS A 185 -10.50 3.77 -3.80
CA CYS A 185 -11.83 4.00 -4.36
C CYS A 185 -12.69 2.72 -4.45
N VAL A 186 -12.09 1.54 -4.41
CA VAL A 186 -12.80 0.24 -4.41
C VAL A 186 -13.52 -0.05 -3.10
N TYR A 187 -12.95 0.34 -1.96
CA TYR A 187 -13.42 -0.07 -0.64
C TYR A 187 -14.84 0.36 -0.31
N PRO A 188 -15.31 1.59 -0.57
CA PRO A 188 -16.72 1.96 -0.31
C PRO A 188 -17.72 1.30 -1.26
N ARG A 189 -17.25 0.68 -2.35
CA ARG A 189 -18.10 0.05 -3.38
C ARG A 189 -18.22 -1.46 -3.21
N MET A 190 -17.49 -2.01 -2.25
CA MET A 190 -17.50 -3.43 -1.90
C MET A 190 -17.69 -3.63 -0.40
N PRO A 191 -18.13 -4.81 0.06
CA PRO A 191 -18.15 -5.12 1.49
C PRO A 191 -16.75 -5.00 2.09
N THR A 192 -16.53 -3.93 2.88
CA THR A 192 -15.22 -3.60 3.44
C THR A 192 -15.36 -3.11 4.87
N GLN A 193 -14.44 -3.56 5.75
CA GLN A 193 -14.28 -3.04 7.11
C GLN A 193 -12.93 -2.32 7.28
N PRO A 194 -12.86 -1.26 8.11
CA PRO A 194 -11.62 -0.61 8.45
C PRO A 194 -10.88 -1.36 9.56
N LEU A 195 -9.55 -1.29 9.53
CA LEU A 195 -8.68 -1.56 10.66
C LEU A 195 -8.06 -0.22 11.10
N LEU A 196 -8.40 0.23 12.29
CA LEU A 196 -7.79 1.45 12.86
C LEU A 196 -6.50 1.08 13.59
N LEU A 197 -5.39 1.74 13.22
CA LEU A 197 -4.07 1.53 13.81
C LEU A 197 -3.54 2.81 14.46
N PRO A 198 -2.65 2.68 15.48
CA PRO A 198 -2.00 3.83 16.09
C PRO A 198 -1.11 4.57 15.09
N ALA A 199 -1.23 5.90 15.02
CA ALA A 199 -0.42 6.72 14.12
C ALA A 199 1.10 6.58 14.35
N THR A 200 1.52 6.21 15.57
CA THR A 200 2.93 5.97 15.92
C THR A 200 3.53 4.74 15.27
N ARG A 201 2.71 3.85 14.72
CA ARG A 201 3.13 2.61 14.06
C ARG A 201 3.15 2.70 12.53
N HIS A 202 3.17 3.91 12.00
CA HIS A 202 3.12 4.16 10.56
C HIS A 202 3.91 5.43 10.20
N VAL A 203 4.67 5.37 9.12
CA VAL A 203 5.33 6.54 8.50
C VAL A 203 5.17 6.44 6.99
N GLU A 204 4.68 7.50 6.37
CA GLU A 204 4.64 7.66 4.92
C GLU A 204 5.77 8.58 4.47
N VAL A 205 6.49 8.19 3.41
CA VAL A 205 7.65 8.91 2.87
C VAL A 205 7.23 9.64 1.59
N ASN A 206 6.74 10.86 1.74
CA ASN A 206 6.22 11.67 0.64
C ASN A 206 7.12 12.83 0.24
N ARG A 207 7.89 13.38 1.19
CA ARG A 207 8.74 14.58 1.01
C ARG A 207 10.10 14.34 1.65
N PRO A 208 11.17 15.08 1.28
CA PRO A 208 12.48 14.94 1.90
C PRO A 208 12.48 15.05 3.44
N ALA A 209 11.58 15.86 4.01
CA ALA A 209 11.44 15.95 5.47
C ALA A 209 10.98 14.63 6.13
N ASP A 210 10.30 13.75 5.40
CA ASP A 210 9.85 12.46 5.93
C ASP A 210 10.98 11.44 6.05
N LEU A 211 12.12 11.65 5.36
CA LEU A 211 13.31 10.79 5.47
C LEU A 211 13.87 10.76 6.90
N GLU A 212 13.90 11.92 7.56
CA GLU A 212 14.33 12.03 8.96
C GLU A 212 13.36 11.31 9.90
N ARG A 213 12.05 11.47 9.67
CA ARG A 213 11.01 10.77 10.44
C ARG A 213 11.12 9.26 10.26
N ALA A 214 11.33 8.80 9.02
CA ALA A 214 11.51 7.38 8.70
C ALA A 214 12.74 6.78 9.42
N ARG A 215 13.88 7.48 9.40
CA ARG A 215 15.10 7.06 10.13
C ARG A 215 14.86 6.99 11.65
N ALA A 216 14.25 8.01 12.22
CA ALA A 216 13.94 8.04 13.65
C ALA A 216 12.99 6.91 14.05
N TRP A 217 12.00 6.62 13.22
CA TRP A 217 11.05 5.54 13.44
C TRP A 217 11.75 4.17 13.40
N LEU A 218 12.58 3.90 12.39
CA LEU A 218 13.35 2.66 12.25
C LEU A 218 14.31 2.44 13.44
N ALA A 219 14.96 3.49 13.91
CA ALA A 219 15.83 3.42 15.08
C ALA A 219 15.04 3.05 16.36
N SER A 220 13.80 3.53 16.51
CA SER A 220 12.96 3.20 17.66
C SER A 220 12.46 1.75 17.65
N GLU A 221 12.16 1.20 16.48
CA GLU A 221 11.75 -0.21 16.34
C GLU A 221 12.88 -1.18 16.67
N GLN A 222 14.13 -0.86 16.30
CA GLN A 222 15.30 -1.68 16.65
C GLN A 222 15.52 -1.79 18.17
N ILE A 223 15.18 -0.75 18.93
CA ILE A 223 15.31 -0.75 20.40
C ILE A 223 14.23 -1.63 21.06
N GLN A 224 13.04 -1.77 20.44
CA GLN A 224 11.95 -2.59 21.00
C GLN A 224 12.13 -4.10 20.76
N CYS A 225 12.97 -4.48 19.80
CA CYS A 225 13.27 -5.88 19.46
C CYS A 225 14.55 -6.42 20.12
N ALA A 226 15.31 -5.59 20.86
CA ALA A 226 16.56 -5.93 21.57
C ALA A 226 16.30 -6.15 23.06
#